data_a953842c68dce62fd77bdb78e3a86186
#
_entry.id   a953842c68dce62fd77bdb78e3a86186
#
_cell.length_a   1.000
_cell.length_b   1.000
_cell.length_c   1.000
_cell.angle_alpha   90.00
_cell.angle_beta   90.00
_cell.angle_gamma   90.00
#
_symmetry.space_group_name_H-M   'P 1'
#
loop_
_entity.id
_entity.type
_entity.pdbx_description
1 polymer ?
#
loop_
_entity_poly.entity_id
_entity_poly.type
_entity_poly.pdbx_seq_one_letter_code
_entity_poly.pdbx_strand_id
1 'polypeptide(L)'
;DQAAISYVKSMYEQIGLDTGHMSTVYILKTGAKMLGLAALGMAASILACLMASRVGAKVGRGLRRDTFRKVIGFSNNEFDQFSTASLITRSTNDIQQIQFLTVMILRIVLYAPVMAIGGILKVSKTNVDMFWIIGLAVLLIVMVVAVLFIVVMPKFKIVQNMVDKLNLVSREILTGLPVIRAFHTEKHEEERFDKANKDLTKLNLFVNRAMTFMMPTMMLVMNGITVLIVWVGGHSINDGAMQVGDMMAFIQYAMQIIMSFLMICMISVMLPRAAVSAERVDEVLKSETKIHDPKEPKTLPKNGKGEVAFEHVSFHYPGAEEDVLHDITFTAKPGETTAFIGSTGCGKSTLVNLIPRFYDVTEGKITIDGQDVRDLTQHALRDKLGYVPQKGVLFSGNIASNIMFGNPAGSEQEMTEAAQIAQAVEFIDTKPERYKSPISQGGANVSGGQKQRLSIARAIAKHPDVYIFDDSFSALDYKTDTVLRSALKEKTTDSVVLIVAQRISTILHAEQIIVLDDGKIVGKGTHEELLKTCDTYYQIAASQLSESELKEAMKEED
;
A
#
# COMPACT_ATOMS: atom_id res chain seq x y z
N ASP A 1 -40.65 -57.68 16.89
CA ASP A 1 -40.53 -56.59 17.87
C ASP A 1 -41.79 -55.72 18.02
N GLN A 2 -42.50 -55.36 16.93
CA GLN A 2 -43.74 -54.57 17.04
C GLN A 2 -44.83 -55.32 17.81
N ALA A 3 -44.97 -56.62 17.61
CA ALA A 3 -45.88 -57.45 18.36
C ALA A 3 -45.52 -57.52 19.86
N ALA A 4 -44.24 -57.58 20.20
CA ALA A 4 -43.77 -57.55 21.57
C ALA A 4 -44.01 -56.17 22.23
N ILE A 5 -43.79 -55.07 21.48
CA ILE A 5 -44.07 -53.69 21.97
C ILE A 5 -45.57 -53.49 22.23
N SER A 6 -46.46 -53.99 21.33
CA SER A 6 -47.89 -53.89 21.52
C SER A 6 -48.40 -54.73 22.69
N TYR A 7 -47.79 -55.92 22.88
CA TYR A 7 -48.07 -56.80 24.02
C TYR A 7 -47.62 -56.17 25.36
N VAL A 8 -46.41 -55.62 25.42
CA VAL A 8 -45.91 -54.91 26.62
C VAL A 8 -46.75 -53.69 26.91
N LYS A 9 -47.18 -52.94 25.90
CA LYS A 9 -48.06 -51.79 26.07
C LYS A 9 -49.41 -52.21 26.68
N SER A 10 -50.02 -53.27 26.19
CA SER A 10 -51.28 -53.79 26.74
C SER A 10 -51.14 -54.29 28.19
N MET A 11 -49.99 -54.87 28.54
CA MET A 11 -49.71 -55.26 29.94
C MET A 11 -49.55 -54.03 30.87
N TYR A 12 -48.87 -52.97 30.42
CA TYR A 12 -48.78 -51.71 31.18
C TYR A 12 -50.15 -51.05 31.38
N GLU A 13 -51.00 -51.05 30.39
CA GLU A 13 -52.39 -50.58 30.49
C GLU A 13 -53.22 -51.40 31.48
N GLN A 14 -53.05 -52.74 31.52
CA GLN A 14 -53.68 -53.62 32.49
C GLN A 14 -53.25 -53.41 33.95
N ILE A 15 -52.03 -52.92 34.18
CA ILE A 15 -51.46 -52.56 35.50
C ILE A 15 -51.88 -51.13 35.91
N GLY A 16 -52.64 -50.41 35.07
CA GLY A 16 -53.12 -49.07 35.37
C GLY A 16 -52.14 -47.94 35.08
N LEU A 17 -51.07 -48.21 34.29
CA LEU A 17 -50.10 -47.22 33.86
C LEU A 17 -50.58 -46.55 32.55
N ASP A 18 -50.74 -45.22 32.57
CA ASP A 18 -51.04 -44.48 31.35
C ASP A 18 -49.80 -44.33 30.47
N THR A 19 -49.64 -45.26 29.54
CA THR A 19 -48.50 -45.29 28.60
C THR A 19 -48.46 -44.07 27.69
N GLY A 20 -49.64 -43.44 27.40
CA GLY A 20 -49.72 -42.21 26.62
C GLY A 20 -49.14 -41.02 27.37
N HIS A 21 -49.49 -40.89 28.65
CA HIS A 21 -48.92 -39.83 29.52
C HIS A 21 -47.42 -40.00 29.74
N MET A 22 -46.93 -41.23 30.00
CA MET A 22 -45.50 -41.52 30.16
C MET A 22 -44.72 -41.21 28.89
N SER A 23 -45.21 -41.59 27.72
CA SER A 23 -44.60 -41.27 26.43
C SER A 23 -44.54 -39.74 26.19
N THR A 24 -45.63 -39.03 26.47
CA THR A 24 -45.67 -37.58 26.32
C THR A 24 -44.67 -36.85 27.24
N VAL A 25 -44.63 -37.24 28.51
CA VAL A 25 -43.67 -36.69 29.48
C VAL A 25 -42.22 -36.97 29.08
N TYR A 26 -41.93 -38.22 28.59
CA TYR A 26 -40.60 -38.58 28.11
C TYR A 26 -40.18 -37.74 26.88
N ILE A 27 -41.09 -37.57 25.90
CA ILE A 27 -40.84 -36.74 24.70
C ILE A 27 -40.59 -35.29 25.09
N LEU A 28 -41.44 -34.68 25.95
CA LEU A 28 -41.27 -33.33 26.42
C LEU A 28 -39.94 -33.09 27.18
N LYS A 29 -39.60 -34.05 28.08
CA LYS A 29 -38.35 -34.01 28.84
C LYS A 29 -37.12 -34.11 27.93
N THR A 30 -37.19 -35.01 26.93
CA THR A 30 -36.10 -35.18 25.95
C THR A 30 -36.01 -33.96 25.03
N GLY A 31 -37.13 -33.43 24.54
CA GLY A 31 -37.19 -32.19 23.76
C GLY A 31 -36.63 -30.97 24.51
N ALA A 32 -36.97 -30.84 25.79
CA ALA A 32 -36.39 -29.79 26.64
C ALA A 32 -34.86 -29.90 26.78
N LYS A 33 -34.34 -31.12 26.93
CA LYS A 33 -32.89 -31.37 26.96
C LYS A 33 -32.24 -31.01 25.62
N MET A 34 -32.87 -31.38 24.50
CA MET A 34 -32.37 -31.01 23.17
C MET A 34 -32.34 -29.51 22.96
N LEU A 35 -33.40 -28.80 23.35
CA LEU A 35 -33.45 -27.30 23.29
C LEU A 35 -32.37 -26.70 24.18
N GLY A 36 -32.16 -27.21 25.38
CA GLY A 36 -31.10 -26.73 26.28
C GLY A 36 -29.69 -26.90 25.68
N LEU A 37 -29.42 -28.09 25.10
CA LEU A 37 -28.14 -28.34 24.40
C LEU A 37 -27.96 -27.45 23.16
N ALA A 38 -29.04 -27.25 22.39
CA ALA A 38 -29.01 -26.36 21.23
C ALA A 38 -28.74 -24.90 21.63
N ALA A 39 -29.38 -24.41 22.70
CA ALA A 39 -29.14 -23.07 23.24
C ALA A 39 -27.69 -22.91 23.72
N LEU A 40 -27.14 -23.91 24.38
CA LEU A 40 -25.74 -23.92 24.84
C LEU A 40 -24.77 -23.92 23.64
N GLY A 41 -25.05 -24.71 22.62
CA GLY A 41 -24.29 -24.74 21.36
C GLY A 41 -24.35 -23.40 20.61
N MET A 42 -25.52 -22.77 20.58
CA MET A 42 -25.71 -21.42 20.02
C MET A 42 -24.86 -20.38 20.77
N ALA A 43 -24.91 -20.37 22.10
CA ALA A 43 -24.13 -19.45 22.93
C ALA A 43 -22.61 -19.64 22.71
N ALA A 44 -22.14 -20.89 22.68
CA ALA A 44 -20.75 -21.22 22.39
C ALA A 44 -20.33 -20.77 21.00
N SER A 45 -21.16 -20.96 19.97
CA SER A 45 -20.91 -20.53 18.60
C SER A 45 -20.82 -19.00 18.47
N ILE A 46 -21.73 -18.28 19.14
CA ILE A 46 -21.70 -16.80 19.18
C ILE A 46 -20.40 -16.32 19.82
N LEU A 47 -20.01 -16.92 20.96
CA LEU A 47 -18.78 -16.56 21.67
C LEU A 47 -17.53 -16.85 20.81
N ALA A 48 -17.47 -18.00 20.18
CA ALA A 48 -16.38 -18.38 19.27
C ALA A 48 -16.27 -17.40 18.08
N CYS A 49 -17.40 -17.04 17.46
CA CYS A 49 -17.46 -16.06 16.38
C CYS A 49 -16.96 -14.69 16.82
N LEU A 50 -17.40 -14.23 18.00
CA LEU A 50 -17.00 -12.95 18.58
C LEU A 50 -15.50 -12.92 18.89
N MET A 51 -14.97 -14.00 19.48
CA MET A 51 -13.54 -14.13 19.77
C MET A 51 -12.70 -14.16 18.48
N ALA A 52 -13.09 -14.96 17.50
CA ALA A 52 -12.38 -15.03 16.21
C ALA A 52 -12.35 -13.66 15.49
N SER A 53 -13.48 -12.94 15.49
CA SER A 53 -13.57 -11.61 14.87
C SER A 53 -12.70 -10.59 15.61
N ARG A 54 -12.67 -10.62 16.94
CA ARG A 54 -11.80 -9.75 17.75
C ARG A 54 -10.31 -10.04 17.49
N VAL A 55 -9.92 -11.30 17.42
CA VAL A 55 -8.53 -11.68 17.12
C VAL A 55 -8.15 -11.22 15.71
N GLY A 56 -8.99 -11.50 14.71
CA GLY A 56 -8.73 -11.06 13.33
C GLY A 56 -8.60 -9.52 13.23
N ALA A 57 -9.48 -8.78 13.91
CA ALA A 57 -9.40 -7.31 13.93
C ALA A 57 -8.11 -6.80 14.61
N LYS A 58 -7.68 -7.45 15.71
CA LYS A 58 -6.41 -7.11 16.39
C LYS A 58 -5.19 -7.40 15.51
N VAL A 59 -5.17 -8.55 14.81
CA VAL A 59 -4.10 -8.90 13.85
C VAL A 59 -4.05 -7.86 12.73
N GLY A 60 -5.19 -7.55 12.10
CA GLY A 60 -5.24 -6.54 11.04
C GLY A 60 -4.80 -5.14 11.51
N ARG A 61 -5.21 -4.72 12.72
CA ARG A 61 -4.75 -3.45 13.31
C ARG A 61 -3.24 -3.47 13.58
N GLY A 62 -2.71 -4.56 14.13
CA GLY A 62 -1.29 -4.72 14.42
C GLY A 62 -0.46 -4.61 13.15
N LEU A 63 -0.78 -5.42 12.15
CA LEU A 63 -0.07 -5.42 10.87
C LEU A 63 -0.11 -4.05 10.18
N ARG A 64 -1.27 -3.37 10.13
CA ARG A 64 -1.36 -2.02 9.55
C ARG A 64 -0.47 -1.02 10.27
N ARG A 65 -0.50 -1.02 11.60
CA ARG A 65 0.35 -0.15 12.40
C ARG A 65 1.83 -0.40 12.13
N ASP A 66 2.23 -1.66 12.13
CA ASP A 66 3.64 -2.03 12.03
C ASP A 66 4.17 -1.81 10.59
N THR A 67 3.37 -2.14 9.57
CA THR A 67 3.67 -1.83 8.17
C THR A 67 3.77 -0.33 7.94
N PHE A 68 2.80 0.46 8.44
CA PHE A 68 2.81 1.91 8.27
C PHE A 68 4.00 2.57 8.97
N ARG A 69 4.32 2.12 10.19
CA ARG A 69 5.48 2.59 10.94
C ARG A 69 6.79 2.27 10.22
N LYS A 70 6.86 1.09 9.61
CA LYS A 70 8.02 0.68 8.82
C LYS A 70 8.17 1.53 7.56
N VAL A 71 7.10 1.74 6.80
CA VAL A 71 7.09 2.54 5.56
C VAL A 71 7.46 4.01 5.82
N ILE A 72 6.98 4.62 6.91
CA ILE A 72 7.38 6.00 7.26
C ILE A 72 8.88 6.09 7.59
N GLY A 73 9.47 5.01 8.10
CA GLY A 73 10.91 4.94 8.38
C GLY A 73 11.78 4.60 7.17
N PHE A 74 11.21 4.40 5.99
CA PHE A 74 11.96 4.12 4.76
C PHE A 74 12.79 5.32 4.32
N SER A 75 13.96 5.05 3.77
CA SER A 75 14.70 6.00 2.94
C SER A 75 14.18 5.95 1.49
N ASN A 76 14.69 6.83 0.62
CA ASN A 76 14.31 6.79 -0.79
C ASN A 76 14.69 5.46 -1.45
N ASN A 77 15.75 4.80 -0.99
CA ASN A 77 16.16 3.48 -1.49
C ASN A 77 15.04 2.45 -1.45
N GLU A 78 14.32 2.36 -0.33
CA GLU A 78 13.22 1.41 -0.16
C GLU A 78 11.98 1.88 -0.94
N PHE A 79 11.75 3.20 -1.07
CA PHE A 79 10.68 3.72 -1.92
C PHE A 79 10.91 3.46 -3.42
N ASP A 80 12.17 3.43 -3.87
CA ASP A 80 12.52 3.08 -5.25
C ASP A 80 12.32 1.58 -5.51
N GLN A 81 12.58 0.73 -4.49
CA GLN A 81 12.34 -0.72 -4.56
C GLN A 81 10.85 -1.06 -4.55
N PHE A 82 10.05 -0.37 -3.71
CA PHE A 82 8.61 -0.60 -3.58
C PHE A 82 7.84 0.57 -4.21
N SER A 83 7.10 0.34 -5.29
CA SER A 83 6.23 1.41 -5.81
C SER A 83 5.18 1.84 -4.79
N THR A 84 4.82 3.13 -4.77
CA THR A 84 3.80 3.69 -3.87
C THR A 84 2.46 2.93 -3.96
N ALA A 85 2.04 2.56 -5.18
CA ALA A 85 0.81 1.77 -5.40
C ALA A 85 0.89 0.39 -4.74
N SER A 86 2.07 -0.27 -4.80
CA SER A 86 2.31 -1.55 -4.13
C SER A 86 2.25 -1.42 -2.62
N LEU A 87 2.87 -0.38 -2.03
CA LEU A 87 2.85 -0.13 -0.58
C LEU A 87 1.43 0.13 -0.07
N ILE A 88 0.62 0.89 -0.83
CA ILE A 88 -0.80 1.10 -0.50
C ILE A 88 -1.55 -0.24 -0.48
N THR A 89 -1.39 -1.07 -1.52
CA THR A 89 -2.05 -2.38 -1.61
C THR A 89 -1.63 -3.31 -0.46
N ARG A 90 -0.33 -3.36 -0.15
CA ARG A 90 0.23 -4.16 0.95
C ARG A 90 -0.28 -3.69 2.32
N SER A 91 -0.46 -2.37 2.50
CA SER A 91 -0.96 -1.79 3.75
C SER A 91 -2.48 -1.91 3.94
N THR A 92 -3.24 -2.18 2.88
CA THR A 92 -4.71 -2.24 2.88
C THR A 92 -5.23 -3.62 2.53
N ASN A 93 -5.28 -3.96 1.24
CA ASN A 93 -5.91 -5.16 0.73
C ASN A 93 -5.22 -6.45 1.19
N ASP A 94 -3.88 -6.49 1.17
CA ASP A 94 -3.14 -7.70 1.57
C ASP A 94 -3.37 -7.98 3.06
N ILE A 95 -3.33 -6.97 3.91
CA ILE A 95 -3.64 -7.13 5.35
C ILE A 95 -5.11 -7.55 5.56
N GLN A 96 -6.03 -7.06 4.74
CA GLN A 96 -7.43 -7.48 4.81
C GLN A 96 -7.60 -8.96 4.46
N GLN A 97 -6.87 -9.48 3.48
CA GLN A 97 -6.85 -10.91 3.14
C GLN A 97 -6.31 -11.76 4.31
N ILE A 98 -5.21 -11.32 4.93
CA ILE A 98 -4.64 -11.99 6.12
C ILE A 98 -5.64 -11.98 7.28
N GLN A 99 -6.29 -10.84 7.55
CA GLN A 99 -7.31 -10.70 8.57
C GLN A 99 -8.48 -11.66 8.33
N PHE A 100 -8.98 -11.72 7.09
CA PHE A 100 -10.09 -12.61 6.72
C PHE A 100 -9.72 -14.07 6.89
N LEU A 101 -8.54 -14.48 6.41
CA LEU A 101 -8.05 -15.84 6.60
C LEU A 101 -7.90 -16.19 8.09
N THR A 102 -7.37 -15.27 8.91
CA THR A 102 -7.25 -15.49 10.36
C THR A 102 -8.60 -15.80 11.01
N VAL A 103 -9.65 -15.05 10.67
CA VAL A 103 -11.01 -15.31 11.16
C VAL A 103 -11.52 -16.67 10.67
N MET A 104 -11.29 -17.00 9.39
CA MET A 104 -11.72 -18.27 8.79
C MET A 104 -11.01 -19.47 9.41
N ILE A 105 -9.70 -19.37 9.64
CA ILE A 105 -8.95 -20.45 10.33
C ILE A 105 -9.53 -20.70 11.71
N LEU A 106 -9.72 -19.67 12.51
CA LEU A 106 -10.23 -19.79 13.88
C LEU A 106 -11.66 -20.36 13.94
N ARG A 107 -12.49 -20.08 12.92
CA ARG A 107 -13.88 -20.54 12.89
C ARG A 107 -14.04 -21.90 12.24
N ILE A 108 -13.35 -22.17 11.13
CA ILE A 108 -13.60 -23.34 10.30
C ILE A 108 -12.57 -24.44 10.54
N VAL A 109 -11.27 -24.11 10.59
CA VAL A 109 -10.21 -25.11 10.76
C VAL A 109 -10.27 -25.80 12.12
N LEU A 110 -10.71 -25.10 13.15
CA LEU A 110 -10.92 -25.72 14.47
C LEU A 110 -12.27 -26.46 14.55
N TYR A 111 -13.32 -25.92 13.95
CA TYR A 111 -14.68 -26.47 14.04
C TYR A 111 -14.85 -27.71 13.17
N ALA A 112 -14.41 -27.71 11.91
CA ALA A 112 -14.67 -28.78 10.97
C ALA A 112 -14.05 -30.13 11.37
N PRO A 113 -12.78 -30.24 11.82
CA PRO A 113 -12.23 -31.51 12.29
C PRO A 113 -12.95 -32.05 13.53
N VAL A 114 -13.34 -31.18 14.48
CA VAL A 114 -14.07 -31.61 15.69
C VAL A 114 -15.42 -32.18 15.31
N MET A 115 -16.14 -31.55 14.37
CA MET A 115 -17.42 -32.02 13.87
C MET A 115 -17.28 -33.33 13.07
N ALA A 116 -16.25 -33.46 12.24
CA ALA A 116 -15.97 -34.70 11.49
C ALA A 116 -15.63 -35.86 12.42
N ILE A 117 -14.68 -35.66 13.34
CA ILE A 117 -14.28 -36.69 14.31
C ILE A 117 -15.46 -37.09 15.22
N GLY A 118 -16.20 -36.10 15.73
CA GLY A 118 -17.39 -36.33 16.56
C GLY A 118 -18.46 -37.13 15.80
N GLY A 119 -18.71 -36.80 14.53
CA GLY A 119 -19.60 -37.55 13.65
C GLY A 119 -19.14 -39.02 13.45
N ILE A 120 -17.86 -39.20 13.09
CA ILE A 120 -17.26 -40.52 12.89
C ILE A 120 -17.37 -41.38 14.15
N LEU A 121 -17.02 -40.84 15.34
CA LEU A 121 -17.13 -41.55 16.61
C LEU A 121 -18.56 -41.94 16.99
N LYS A 122 -19.54 -41.11 16.62
CA LYS A 122 -20.96 -41.42 16.87
C LYS A 122 -21.46 -42.51 15.92
N VAL A 123 -21.15 -42.40 14.65
CA VAL A 123 -21.52 -43.41 13.64
C VAL A 123 -20.91 -44.79 13.96
N SER A 124 -19.64 -44.84 14.33
CA SER A 124 -18.98 -46.13 14.67
C SER A 124 -19.59 -46.82 15.88
N LYS A 125 -20.30 -46.08 16.75
CA LYS A 125 -21.03 -46.67 17.89
C LYS A 125 -22.46 -47.08 17.57
N THR A 126 -23.06 -46.53 16.49
CA THR A 126 -24.46 -46.76 16.14
C THR A 126 -24.61 -48.04 15.28
N ASN A 127 -23.82 -48.19 14.21
CA ASN A 127 -23.83 -49.37 13.37
C ASN A 127 -22.53 -49.51 12.57
N VAL A 128 -21.73 -50.52 12.83
CA VAL A 128 -20.40 -50.72 12.20
C VAL A 128 -20.56 -51.17 10.74
N ASP A 129 -21.61 -51.93 10.42
CA ASP A 129 -21.81 -52.51 9.08
C ASP A 129 -22.13 -51.49 8.00
N MET A 130 -22.64 -50.29 8.38
CA MET A 130 -22.92 -49.18 7.46
C MET A 130 -21.79 -48.13 7.34
N PHE A 131 -20.70 -48.31 8.11
CA PHE A 131 -19.61 -47.31 8.16
C PHE A 131 -18.92 -47.09 6.80
N TRP A 132 -18.87 -48.12 5.95
CA TRP A 132 -18.30 -48.01 4.59
C TRP A 132 -19.00 -46.98 3.72
N ILE A 133 -20.31 -46.69 3.95
CA ILE A 133 -21.07 -45.67 3.20
C ILE A 133 -20.48 -44.28 3.44
N ILE A 134 -20.04 -44.00 4.65
CA ILE A 134 -19.35 -42.72 4.97
C ILE A 134 -17.98 -42.65 4.29
N GLY A 135 -17.23 -43.78 4.30
CA GLY A 135 -15.99 -43.86 3.53
C GLY A 135 -16.18 -43.56 2.04
N LEU A 136 -17.25 -44.15 1.45
CA LEU A 136 -17.61 -43.87 0.06
C LEU A 136 -17.99 -42.40 -0.16
N ALA A 137 -18.78 -41.81 0.74
CA ALA A 137 -19.19 -40.41 0.66
C ALA A 137 -17.98 -39.46 0.67
N VAL A 138 -17.05 -39.67 1.62
CA VAL A 138 -15.81 -38.88 1.75
C VAL A 138 -14.95 -39.06 0.49
N LEU A 139 -14.79 -40.31 0.01
CA LEU A 139 -14.03 -40.60 -1.21
C LEU A 139 -14.60 -39.83 -2.43
N LEU A 140 -15.93 -39.89 -2.64
CA LEU A 140 -16.60 -39.22 -3.74
C LEU A 140 -16.41 -37.69 -3.65
N ILE A 141 -16.55 -37.11 -2.47
CA ILE A 141 -16.35 -35.66 -2.28
C ILE A 141 -14.90 -35.27 -2.56
N VAL A 142 -13.93 -36.00 -2.00
CA VAL A 142 -12.51 -35.73 -2.25
C VAL A 142 -12.20 -35.86 -3.74
N MET A 143 -12.76 -36.86 -4.41
CA MET A 143 -12.60 -37.03 -5.86
C MET A 143 -13.17 -35.84 -6.66
N VAL A 144 -14.39 -35.39 -6.36
CA VAL A 144 -15.01 -34.23 -7.03
C VAL A 144 -14.17 -32.95 -6.80
N VAL A 145 -13.73 -32.72 -5.56
CA VAL A 145 -12.90 -31.56 -5.23
C VAL A 145 -11.54 -31.65 -5.90
N ALA A 146 -10.90 -32.81 -5.93
CA ALA A 146 -9.62 -33.02 -6.61
C ALA A 146 -9.71 -32.75 -8.12
N VAL A 147 -10.76 -33.27 -8.77
CA VAL A 147 -11.01 -33.02 -10.21
C VAL A 147 -11.19 -31.53 -10.48
N LEU A 148 -12.00 -30.83 -9.68
CA LEU A 148 -12.18 -29.38 -9.81
C LEU A 148 -10.87 -28.64 -9.59
N PHE A 149 -10.11 -29.03 -8.57
CA PHE A 149 -8.81 -28.39 -8.28
C PHE A 149 -7.83 -28.57 -9.45
N ILE A 150 -7.69 -29.76 -10.00
CA ILE A 150 -6.79 -30.05 -11.11
C ILE A 150 -7.22 -29.31 -12.39
N VAL A 151 -8.53 -29.22 -12.66
CA VAL A 151 -9.05 -28.62 -13.90
C VAL A 151 -9.12 -27.09 -13.81
N VAL A 152 -9.55 -26.54 -12.67
CA VAL A 152 -9.90 -25.11 -12.52
C VAL A 152 -8.72 -24.29 -12.02
N MET A 153 -7.89 -24.80 -11.10
CA MET A 153 -6.78 -24.01 -10.53
C MET A 153 -5.77 -23.51 -11.56
N PRO A 154 -5.31 -24.29 -12.56
CA PRO A 154 -4.42 -23.78 -13.60
C PRO A 154 -5.07 -22.64 -14.41
N LYS A 155 -6.38 -22.70 -14.60
CA LYS A 155 -7.14 -21.68 -15.34
C LYS A 155 -7.24 -20.35 -14.60
N PHE A 156 -7.28 -20.35 -13.27
CA PHE A 156 -7.24 -19.11 -12.49
C PHE A 156 -6.00 -18.28 -12.74
N LYS A 157 -4.84 -18.92 -12.87
CA LYS A 157 -3.60 -18.20 -13.23
C LYS A 157 -3.68 -17.55 -14.60
N ILE A 158 -4.29 -18.25 -15.57
CA ILE A 158 -4.48 -17.71 -16.93
C ILE A 158 -5.51 -16.57 -16.92
N VAL A 159 -6.59 -16.70 -16.15
CA VAL A 159 -7.58 -15.60 -15.94
C VAL A 159 -6.87 -14.35 -15.43
N GLN A 160 -5.99 -14.50 -14.42
CA GLN A 160 -5.26 -13.35 -13.87
C GLN A 160 -4.40 -12.65 -14.95
N ASN A 161 -3.64 -13.41 -15.72
CA ASN A 161 -2.84 -12.85 -16.82
C ASN A 161 -3.70 -12.12 -17.87
N MET A 162 -4.92 -12.63 -18.14
CA MET A 162 -5.84 -11.98 -19.08
C MET A 162 -6.48 -10.72 -18.49
N VAL A 163 -6.76 -10.69 -17.18
CA VAL A 163 -7.19 -9.47 -16.48
C VAL A 163 -6.09 -8.41 -16.54
N ASP A 164 -4.83 -8.78 -16.31
CA ASP A 164 -3.71 -7.86 -16.38
C ASP A 164 -3.53 -7.30 -17.79
N LYS A 165 -3.68 -8.14 -18.82
CA LYS A 165 -3.67 -7.71 -20.22
C LYS A 165 -4.81 -6.75 -20.54
N LEU A 166 -6.03 -7.03 -20.08
CA LEU A 166 -7.18 -6.13 -20.26
C LEU A 166 -6.96 -4.79 -19.57
N ASN A 167 -6.42 -4.81 -18.34
CA ASN A 167 -6.08 -3.60 -17.58
C ASN A 167 -4.99 -2.78 -18.28
N LEU A 168 -3.98 -3.43 -18.87
CA LEU A 168 -2.94 -2.77 -19.67
C LEU A 168 -3.56 -2.02 -20.84
N VAL A 169 -4.35 -2.72 -21.68
CA VAL A 169 -5.05 -2.12 -22.84
C VAL A 169 -5.95 -0.97 -22.40
N SER A 170 -6.73 -1.16 -21.33
CA SER A 170 -7.61 -0.10 -20.79
C SER A 170 -6.81 1.14 -20.34
N ARG A 171 -5.67 0.95 -19.67
CA ARG A 171 -4.81 2.04 -19.20
C ARG A 171 -4.20 2.80 -20.38
N GLU A 172 -3.71 2.09 -21.39
CA GLU A 172 -3.16 2.70 -22.61
C GLU A 172 -4.21 3.56 -23.31
N ILE A 173 -5.43 3.04 -23.51
CA ILE A 173 -6.54 3.77 -24.12
C ILE A 173 -6.91 5.01 -23.30
N LEU A 174 -7.09 4.88 -21.98
CA LEU A 174 -7.50 6.00 -21.12
C LEU A 174 -6.41 7.08 -21.02
N THR A 175 -5.15 6.69 -20.95
CA THR A 175 -4.03 7.64 -20.92
C THR A 175 -3.81 8.29 -22.27
N GLY A 176 -3.95 7.54 -23.37
CA GLY A 176 -3.77 7.98 -24.75
C GLY A 176 -5.02 8.56 -25.41
N LEU A 177 -6.14 8.74 -24.69
CA LEU A 177 -7.43 9.13 -25.27
C LEU A 177 -7.36 10.42 -26.15
N PRO A 178 -6.63 11.49 -25.77
CA PRO A 178 -6.47 12.65 -26.65
C PRO A 178 -5.76 12.31 -27.98
N VAL A 179 -4.78 11.41 -27.92
CA VAL A 179 -4.01 10.96 -29.12
C VAL A 179 -4.90 10.12 -30.01
N ILE A 180 -5.61 9.14 -29.45
CA ILE A 180 -6.55 8.26 -30.17
C ILE A 180 -7.56 9.12 -30.94
N ARG A 181 -8.15 10.15 -30.28
CA ARG A 181 -9.11 11.07 -30.89
C ARG A 181 -8.46 11.96 -31.96
N ALA A 182 -7.25 12.46 -31.70
CA ALA A 182 -6.54 13.31 -32.67
C ALA A 182 -6.19 12.56 -33.97
N PHE A 183 -5.89 11.26 -33.87
CA PHE A 183 -5.54 10.41 -35.02
C PHE A 183 -6.71 9.58 -35.56
N HIS A 184 -7.90 9.71 -34.96
CA HIS A 184 -9.14 9.05 -35.37
C HIS A 184 -8.99 7.50 -35.44
N THR A 185 -8.36 6.92 -34.41
CA THR A 185 -8.09 5.47 -34.33
C THR A 185 -8.98 4.74 -33.32
N GLU A 186 -10.12 5.34 -32.93
CA GLU A 186 -11.04 4.81 -31.91
C GLU A 186 -11.49 3.39 -32.22
N LYS A 187 -11.84 3.12 -33.49
CA LYS A 187 -12.31 1.80 -33.93
C LYS A 187 -11.25 0.72 -33.75
N HIS A 188 -9.99 1.05 -34.04
CA HIS A 188 -8.87 0.12 -33.87
C HIS A 188 -8.68 -0.26 -32.39
N GLU A 189 -8.73 0.74 -31.50
CA GLU A 189 -8.56 0.50 -30.06
C GLU A 189 -9.77 -0.21 -29.46
N GLU A 190 -10.99 0.06 -29.96
CA GLU A 190 -12.20 -0.68 -29.59
C GLU A 190 -12.10 -2.17 -29.97
N GLU A 191 -11.64 -2.48 -31.18
CA GLU A 191 -11.42 -3.85 -31.63
C GLU A 191 -10.33 -4.56 -30.78
N ARG A 192 -9.26 -3.87 -30.44
CA ARG A 192 -8.18 -4.36 -29.58
C ARG A 192 -8.69 -4.68 -28.17
N PHE A 193 -9.50 -3.79 -27.58
CA PHE A 193 -10.13 -4.00 -26.29
C PHE A 193 -11.13 -5.17 -26.34
N ASP A 194 -12.00 -5.19 -27.35
CA ASP A 194 -13.03 -6.23 -27.49
C ASP A 194 -12.40 -7.63 -27.64
N LYS A 195 -11.28 -7.75 -28.37
CA LYS A 195 -10.52 -9.01 -28.47
C LYS A 195 -10.02 -9.48 -27.09
N ALA A 196 -9.39 -8.60 -26.31
CA ALA A 196 -8.91 -8.93 -24.97
C ALA A 196 -10.06 -9.29 -24.03
N ASN A 197 -11.18 -8.56 -24.12
CA ASN A 197 -12.39 -8.79 -23.34
C ASN A 197 -13.07 -10.14 -23.69
N LYS A 198 -13.17 -10.47 -24.97
CA LYS A 198 -13.73 -11.76 -25.44
C LYS A 198 -12.89 -12.96 -24.95
N ASP A 199 -11.57 -12.84 -25.00
CA ASP A 199 -10.68 -13.90 -24.53
C ASP A 199 -10.82 -14.14 -23.03
N LEU A 200 -10.87 -13.07 -22.24
CA LEU A 200 -11.15 -13.12 -20.80
C LEU A 200 -12.54 -13.71 -20.51
N THR A 201 -13.55 -13.26 -21.24
CA THR A 201 -14.93 -13.73 -21.07
C THR A 201 -15.07 -15.23 -21.35
N LYS A 202 -14.46 -15.75 -22.43
CA LYS A 202 -14.47 -17.19 -22.74
C LYS A 202 -13.88 -18.03 -21.61
N LEU A 203 -12.75 -17.58 -21.06
CA LEU A 203 -12.08 -18.29 -19.98
C LEU A 203 -12.87 -18.22 -18.67
N ASN A 204 -13.41 -17.04 -18.34
CA ASN A 204 -14.29 -16.87 -17.18
C ASN A 204 -15.56 -17.72 -17.28
N LEU A 205 -16.17 -17.82 -18.46
CA LEU A 205 -17.31 -18.71 -18.69
C LEU A 205 -16.97 -20.16 -18.42
N PHE A 206 -15.81 -20.63 -18.87
CA PHE A 206 -15.34 -21.99 -18.59
C PHE A 206 -15.19 -22.24 -17.09
N VAL A 207 -14.46 -21.34 -16.38
CA VAL A 207 -14.23 -21.43 -14.94
C VAL A 207 -15.56 -21.37 -14.17
N ASN A 208 -16.43 -20.42 -14.50
CA ASN A 208 -17.73 -20.28 -13.83
C ASN A 208 -18.66 -21.48 -14.09
N ARG A 209 -18.69 -22.02 -15.31
CA ARG A 209 -19.45 -23.25 -15.60
C ARG A 209 -18.95 -24.42 -14.78
N ALA A 210 -17.62 -24.63 -14.71
CA ALA A 210 -17.04 -25.69 -13.91
C ALA A 210 -17.38 -25.52 -12.40
N MET A 211 -17.31 -24.30 -11.88
CA MET A 211 -17.71 -23.99 -10.51
C MET A 211 -19.22 -24.16 -10.27
N THR A 212 -20.07 -23.79 -11.23
CA THR A 212 -21.51 -23.96 -11.14
C THR A 212 -21.91 -25.42 -11.07
N PHE A 213 -21.19 -26.33 -11.77
CA PHE A 213 -21.43 -27.78 -11.68
C PHE A 213 -21.11 -28.36 -10.31
N MET A 214 -20.31 -27.71 -9.50
CA MET A 214 -19.90 -28.21 -8.18
C MET A 214 -21.11 -28.45 -7.27
N MET A 215 -22.00 -27.44 -7.12
CA MET A 215 -23.16 -27.55 -6.20
C MET A 215 -24.16 -28.65 -6.60
N PRO A 216 -24.62 -28.77 -7.85
CA PRO A 216 -25.46 -29.88 -8.28
C PRO A 216 -24.81 -31.25 -8.10
N THR A 217 -23.51 -31.37 -8.40
CA THR A 217 -22.77 -32.64 -8.21
C THR A 217 -22.68 -33.01 -6.74
N MET A 218 -22.40 -32.04 -5.86
CA MET A 218 -22.41 -32.28 -4.42
C MET A 218 -23.80 -32.68 -3.90
N MET A 219 -24.87 -32.02 -4.37
CA MET A 219 -26.23 -32.40 -4.05
C MET A 219 -26.55 -33.83 -4.52
N LEU A 220 -26.11 -34.20 -5.72
CA LEU A 220 -26.27 -35.55 -6.24
C LEU A 220 -25.59 -36.59 -5.34
N VAL A 221 -24.33 -36.31 -4.94
CA VAL A 221 -23.59 -37.20 -4.01
C VAL A 221 -24.31 -37.29 -2.67
N MET A 222 -24.71 -36.17 -2.08
CA MET A 222 -25.42 -36.12 -0.79
C MET A 222 -26.73 -36.91 -0.83
N ASN A 223 -27.57 -36.66 -1.84
CA ASN A 223 -28.85 -37.35 -2.00
C ASN A 223 -28.64 -38.81 -2.33
N GLY A 224 -27.67 -39.17 -3.18
CA GLY A 224 -27.31 -40.53 -3.49
C GLY A 224 -26.86 -41.32 -2.26
N ILE A 225 -26.04 -40.74 -1.41
CA ILE A 225 -25.62 -41.31 -0.12
C ILE A 225 -26.83 -41.47 0.81
N THR A 226 -27.75 -40.49 0.84
CA THR A 226 -28.99 -40.59 1.65
C THR A 226 -29.86 -41.77 1.19
N VAL A 227 -30.06 -41.91 -0.13
CA VAL A 227 -30.82 -43.04 -0.71
C VAL A 227 -30.13 -44.37 -0.36
N LEU A 228 -28.80 -44.45 -0.45
CA LEU A 228 -28.03 -45.63 -0.10
C LEU A 228 -28.17 -46.00 1.39
N ILE A 229 -28.13 -45.00 2.28
CA ILE A 229 -28.36 -45.20 3.72
C ILE A 229 -29.78 -45.73 3.98
N VAL A 230 -30.80 -45.15 3.32
CA VAL A 230 -32.19 -45.62 3.46
C VAL A 230 -32.37 -47.03 2.92
N TRP A 231 -31.73 -47.35 1.79
CA TRP A 231 -31.79 -48.71 1.20
C TRP A 231 -31.15 -49.74 2.11
N VAL A 232 -29.89 -49.55 2.52
CA VAL A 232 -29.17 -50.51 3.37
C VAL A 232 -29.76 -50.56 4.79
N GLY A 233 -30.08 -49.37 5.36
CA GLY A 233 -30.70 -49.25 6.68
C GLY A 233 -32.09 -49.84 6.73
N GLY A 234 -32.89 -49.75 5.65
CA GLY A 234 -34.18 -50.40 5.54
C GLY A 234 -34.11 -51.92 5.61
N HIS A 235 -33.11 -52.53 4.98
CA HIS A 235 -32.86 -53.98 5.12
C HIS A 235 -32.44 -54.34 6.55
N SER A 236 -31.53 -53.55 7.16
CA SER A 236 -31.09 -53.76 8.54
C SER A 236 -32.24 -53.61 9.56
N ILE A 237 -33.20 -52.72 9.29
CA ILE A 237 -34.42 -52.58 10.12
C ILE A 237 -35.31 -53.80 9.97
N ASN A 238 -35.50 -54.27 8.73
CA ASN A 238 -36.33 -55.49 8.48
C ASN A 238 -35.74 -56.72 9.16
N ASP A 239 -34.41 -56.84 9.21
CA ASP A 239 -33.69 -57.92 9.88
C ASP A 239 -33.63 -57.74 11.40
N GLY A 240 -34.21 -56.68 11.95
CA GLY A 240 -34.24 -56.36 13.37
C GLY A 240 -32.89 -55.89 13.97
N ALA A 241 -31.88 -55.62 13.13
CA ALA A 241 -30.54 -55.20 13.54
C ALA A 241 -30.44 -53.71 13.82
N MET A 242 -31.42 -52.87 13.40
CA MET A 242 -31.40 -51.42 13.52
C MET A 242 -32.78 -50.83 13.79
N GLN A 243 -32.86 -49.74 14.52
CA GLN A 243 -34.09 -48.97 14.70
C GLN A 243 -34.19 -47.83 13.69
N VAL A 244 -35.42 -47.40 13.37
CA VAL A 244 -35.67 -46.23 12.46
C VAL A 244 -34.97 -44.96 12.96
N GLY A 245 -34.94 -44.77 14.31
CA GLY A 245 -34.24 -43.64 14.93
C GLY A 245 -32.74 -43.63 14.68
N ASP A 246 -32.10 -44.82 14.68
CA ASP A 246 -30.66 -44.98 14.41
C ASP A 246 -30.33 -44.64 12.95
N MET A 247 -31.19 -45.06 12.00
CA MET A 247 -31.04 -44.69 10.58
C MET A 247 -31.15 -43.18 10.38
N MET A 248 -32.12 -42.52 11.02
CA MET A 248 -32.24 -41.06 10.96
C MET A 248 -31.03 -40.34 11.56
N ALA A 249 -30.51 -40.85 12.69
CA ALA A 249 -29.29 -40.32 13.31
C ALA A 249 -28.07 -40.51 12.40
N PHE A 250 -27.96 -41.68 11.74
CA PHE A 250 -26.90 -41.98 10.79
C PHE A 250 -26.89 -41.01 9.59
N ILE A 251 -28.06 -40.70 9.01
CA ILE A 251 -28.19 -39.71 7.95
C ILE A 251 -27.68 -38.34 8.42
N GLN A 252 -28.08 -37.88 9.61
CA GLN A 252 -27.62 -36.62 10.18
C GLN A 252 -26.12 -36.57 10.39
N TYR A 253 -25.52 -37.61 10.93
CA TYR A 253 -24.06 -37.67 11.11
C TYR A 253 -23.32 -37.77 9.78
N ALA A 254 -23.82 -38.50 8.79
CA ALA A 254 -23.24 -38.57 7.47
C ALA A 254 -23.22 -37.17 6.81
N MET A 255 -24.34 -36.43 6.86
CA MET A 255 -24.42 -35.08 6.36
C MET A 255 -23.47 -34.12 7.08
N GLN A 256 -23.36 -34.23 8.40
CA GLN A 256 -22.43 -33.44 9.20
C GLN A 256 -20.97 -33.68 8.81
N ILE A 257 -20.57 -34.94 8.61
CA ILE A 257 -19.22 -35.32 8.18
C ILE A 257 -18.95 -34.76 6.80
N ILE A 258 -19.87 -34.93 5.83
CA ILE A 258 -19.76 -34.39 4.47
C ILE A 258 -19.58 -32.89 4.48
N MET A 259 -20.41 -32.14 5.23
CA MET A 259 -20.30 -30.68 5.35
C MET A 259 -18.98 -30.24 5.97
N SER A 260 -18.47 -30.99 6.95
CA SER A 260 -17.15 -30.69 7.55
C SER A 260 -16.01 -30.82 6.53
N PHE A 261 -16.02 -31.86 5.69
CA PHE A 261 -15.05 -31.99 4.61
C PHE A 261 -15.16 -30.86 3.57
N LEU A 262 -16.38 -30.47 3.18
CA LEU A 262 -16.59 -29.34 2.28
C LEU A 262 -16.03 -28.03 2.85
N MET A 263 -16.20 -27.77 4.14
CA MET A 263 -15.64 -26.59 4.81
C MET A 263 -14.10 -26.58 4.75
N ILE A 264 -13.46 -27.74 4.97
CA ILE A 264 -11.99 -27.85 4.86
C ILE A 264 -11.53 -27.57 3.43
N CYS A 265 -12.24 -28.12 2.42
CA CYS A 265 -11.92 -27.90 1.02
C CYS A 265 -12.03 -26.42 0.61
N MET A 266 -13.03 -25.68 1.11
CA MET A 266 -13.15 -24.22 0.84
C MET A 266 -11.94 -23.44 1.33
N ILE A 267 -11.38 -23.78 2.47
CA ILE A 267 -10.19 -23.09 3.01
C ILE A 267 -8.97 -23.34 2.13
N SER A 268 -8.82 -24.55 1.60
CA SER A 268 -7.68 -24.90 0.73
C SER A 268 -7.59 -24.02 -0.52
N VAL A 269 -8.70 -23.47 -1.00
CA VAL A 269 -8.72 -22.51 -2.13
C VAL A 269 -8.30 -21.09 -1.69
N MET A 270 -8.57 -20.71 -0.45
CA MET A 270 -8.29 -19.35 0.05
C MET A 270 -6.87 -19.21 0.62
N LEU A 271 -6.34 -20.30 1.16
CA LEU A 271 -5.02 -20.31 1.81
C LEU A 271 -3.88 -19.79 0.91
N PRO A 272 -3.73 -20.20 -0.37
CA PRO A 272 -2.67 -19.72 -1.24
C PRO A 272 -2.72 -18.19 -1.48
N ARG A 273 -3.92 -17.62 -1.63
CA ARG A 273 -4.07 -16.16 -1.82
C ARG A 273 -3.60 -15.37 -0.62
N ALA A 274 -4.01 -15.79 0.56
CA ALA A 274 -3.60 -15.12 1.78
C ALA A 274 -2.12 -15.38 2.12
N ALA A 275 -1.54 -16.52 1.71
CA ALA A 275 -0.11 -16.78 1.84
C ALA A 275 0.71 -15.79 1.00
N VAL A 276 0.34 -15.55 -0.27
CA VAL A 276 0.99 -14.53 -1.10
C VAL A 276 0.85 -13.13 -0.50
N SER A 277 -0.33 -12.78 0.02
CA SER A 277 -0.52 -11.48 0.70
C SER A 277 0.33 -11.37 1.97
N ALA A 278 0.47 -12.47 2.72
CA ALA A 278 1.32 -12.51 3.91
C ALA A 278 2.81 -12.35 3.55
N GLU A 279 3.29 -13.01 2.50
CA GLU A 279 4.65 -12.89 1.99
C GLU A 279 4.97 -11.45 1.56
N ARG A 280 4.06 -10.79 0.83
CA ARG A 280 4.21 -9.40 0.40
C ARG A 280 4.25 -8.40 1.57
N VAL A 281 3.48 -8.64 2.62
CA VAL A 281 3.51 -7.81 3.84
C VAL A 281 4.78 -8.10 4.64
N ASP A 282 5.20 -9.35 4.74
CA ASP A 282 6.42 -9.78 5.42
C ASP A 282 7.68 -9.20 4.76
N GLU A 283 7.71 -9.12 3.43
CA GLU A 283 8.77 -8.48 2.66
C GLU A 283 8.97 -7.00 3.06
N VAL A 284 7.87 -6.25 3.24
CA VAL A 284 7.94 -4.87 3.74
C VAL A 284 8.41 -4.81 5.19
N LEU A 285 7.91 -5.70 6.05
CA LEU A 285 8.28 -5.70 7.47
C LEU A 285 9.75 -6.10 7.70
N LYS A 286 10.27 -7.01 6.87
CA LYS A 286 11.65 -7.50 6.94
C LYS A 286 12.64 -6.63 6.18
N SER A 287 12.19 -5.73 5.28
CA SER A 287 13.12 -4.87 4.55
C SER A 287 13.97 -4.06 5.53
N GLU A 288 15.27 -4.08 5.35
CA GLU A 288 16.19 -3.29 6.16
C GLU A 288 16.32 -1.90 5.55
N THR A 289 16.08 -0.86 6.34
CA THR A 289 16.31 0.52 5.93
C THR A 289 17.82 0.72 5.85
N LYS A 290 18.34 1.26 4.74
CA LYS A 290 19.79 1.45 4.57
C LYS A 290 20.32 2.63 5.38
N ILE A 291 19.51 3.66 5.55
CA ILE A 291 19.91 4.88 6.26
C ILE A 291 19.42 4.82 7.70
N HIS A 292 20.36 4.72 8.63
CA HIS A 292 20.09 4.68 10.06
C HIS A 292 20.73 5.86 10.77
N ASP A 293 20.12 6.28 11.87
CA ASP A 293 20.78 7.19 12.80
C ASP A 293 21.96 6.51 13.47
N PRO A 294 23.09 7.20 13.69
CA PRO A 294 24.25 6.64 14.38
C PRO A 294 23.92 6.31 15.83
N LYS A 295 24.61 5.29 16.37
CA LYS A 295 24.42 4.87 17.77
C LYS A 295 24.82 5.97 18.77
N GLU A 296 25.84 6.74 18.41
CA GLU A 296 26.36 7.88 19.19
C GLU A 296 26.30 9.12 18.29
N PRO A 297 25.15 9.80 18.20
CA PRO A 297 24.99 10.94 17.32
C PRO A 297 25.80 12.14 17.82
N LYS A 298 26.51 12.79 16.90
CA LYS A 298 27.11 14.08 17.15
C LYS A 298 26.06 15.18 17.18
N THR A 299 26.38 16.27 17.84
CA THR A 299 25.52 17.48 17.88
C THR A 299 26.14 18.57 17.02
N LEU A 300 25.29 19.31 16.32
CA LEU A 300 25.74 20.48 15.58
C LEU A 300 26.23 21.57 16.55
N PRO A 301 27.21 22.40 16.14
CA PRO A 301 27.67 23.53 16.92
C PRO A 301 26.51 24.48 17.23
N LYS A 302 26.43 24.99 18.47
CA LYS A 302 25.36 25.91 18.91
C LYS A 302 25.31 27.22 18.11
N ASN A 303 26.43 27.64 17.57
CA ASN A 303 26.60 28.87 16.76
C ASN A 303 26.77 28.56 15.27
N GLY A 304 26.48 27.32 14.85
CA GLY A 304 26.50 26.95 13.43
C GLY A 304 25.42 27.71 12.66
N LYS A 305 25.78 28.19 11.48
CA LYS A 305 24.92 28.95 10.57
C LYS A 305 24.53 28.17 9.32
N GLY A 306 24.77 26.85 9.33
CA GLY A 306 24.37 25.95 8.26
C GLY A 306 25.36 25.89 7.07
N GLU A 307 26.66 26.18 7.26
CA GLU A 307 27.65 26.00 6.18
C GLU A 307 27.60 24.56 5.65
N VAL A 308 27.39 24.41 4.32
CA VAL A 308 27.33 23.10 3.65
C VAL A 308 28.59 22.90 2.83
N ALA A 309 29.33 21.82 3.08
CA ALA A 309 30.48 21.47 2.27
C ALA A 309 30.38 20.04 1.71
N PHE A 310 30.75 19.90 0.44
CA PHE A 310 30.96 18.65 -0.26
C PHE A 310 32.45 18.42 -0.41
N GLU A 311 32.95 17.28 0.05
CA GLU A 311 34.36 16.92 -0.01
C GLU A 311 34.51 15.61 -0.79
N HIS A 312 34.99 15.70 -2.02
CA HIS A 312 35.22 14.56 -2.94
C HIS A 312 34.04 13.60 -3.03
N VAL A 313 32.82 14.13 -3.23
CA VAL A 313 31.58 13.35 -3.24
C VAL A 313 31.34 12.69 -4.57
N SER A 314 31.29 11.35 -4.59
CA SER A 314 30.74 10.56 -5.69
C SER A 314 29.48 9.83 -5.26
N PHE A 315 28.57 9.61 -6.21
CA PHE A 315 27.29 8.98 -5.93
C PHE A 315 26.72 8.24 -7.11
N HIS A 316 26.23 7.00 -6.87
CA HIS A 316 25.34 6.27 -7.78
C HIS A 316 24.08 5.82 -7.06
N TYR A 317 22.99 5.69 -7.83
CA TYR A 317 21.73 5.15 -7.29
C TYR A 317 21.84 3.66 -7.00
N PRO A 318 21.10 3.12 -6.02
CA PRO A 318 21.11 1.69 -5.71
C PRO A 318 20.78 0.83 -6.94
N GLY A 319 21.69 -0.10 -7.25
CA GLY A 319 21.56 -0.99 -8.41
C GLY A 319 22.05 -0.41 -9.74
N ALA A 320 22.54 0.84 -9.76
CA ALA A 320 23.27 1.38 -10.90
C ALA A 320 24.76 1.02 -10.82
N GLU A 321 25.38 0.76 -11.97
CA GLU A 321 26.81 0.47 -12.07
C GLU A 321 27.64 1.75 -12.27
N GLU A 322 27.03 2.82 -12.77
CA GLU A 322 27.71 4.08 -13.09
C GLU A 322 27.34 5.16 -12.07
N ASP A 323 28.32 5.98 -11.72
CA ASP A 323 28.12 7.15 -10.87
C ASP A 323 27.35 8.23 -11.62
N VAL A 324 26.43 8.90 -10.91
CA VAL A 324 25.69 10.08 -11.38
C VAL A 324 26.41 11.37 -10.99
N LEU A 325 27.20 11.33 -9.93
CA LEU A 325 28.05 12.44 -9.48
C LEU A 325 29.47 11.93 -9.26
N HIS A 326 30.46 12.69 -9.76
CA HIS A 326 31.87 12.34 -9.75
C HIS A 326 32.70 13.43 -9.08
N ASP A 327 33.33 13.11 -7.96
CA ASP A 327 34.32 13.97 -7.26
C ASP A 327 33.87 15.42 -7.04
N ILE A 328 32.65 15.60 -6.56
CA ILE A 328 32.05 16.91 -6.32
C ILE A 328 32.66 17.56 -5.08
N THR A 329 33.27 18.74 -5.24
CA THR A 329 33.90 19.49 -4.15
C THR A 329 33.53 20.97 -4.21
N PHE A 330 32.78 21.46 -3.21
CA PHE A 330 32.45 22.88 -3.03
C PHE A 330 32.02 23.17 -1.60
N THR A 331 31.96 24.48 -1.27
CA THR A 331 31.43 24.96 0.01
C THR A 331 30.40 26.07 -0.27
N ALA A 332 29.23 25.98 0.34
CA ALA A 332 28.18 26.98 0.35
C ALA A 332 28.13 27.64 1.74
N LYS A 333 28.26 28.97 1.78
CA LYS A 333 28.44 29.73 3.02
C LYS A 333 27.15 30.45 3.44
N PRO A 334 26.96 30.68 4.74
CA PRO A 334 25.87 31.51 5.26
C PRO A 334 25.87 32.93 4.65
N GLY A 335 24.69 33.42 4.32
CA GLY A 335 24.51 34.73 3.67
C GLY A 335 24.77 34.74 2.16
N GLU A 336 25.21 33.62 1.59
CA GLU A 336 25.47 33.48 0.16
C GLU A 336 24.45 32.54 -0.51
N THR A 337 24.13 32.84 -1.77
CA THR A 337 23.37 31.96 -2.66
C THR A 337 24.33 31.17 -3.52
N THR A 338 24.30 29.85 -3.39
CA THR A 338 24.99 28.93 -4.29
C THR A 338 23.97 28.33 -5.27
N ALA A 339 24.19 28.59 -6.54
CA ALA A 339 23.30 28.13 -7.61
C ALA A 339 23.92 26.94 -8.39
N PHE A 340 23.09 26.00 -8.81
CA PHE A 340 23.48 24.86 -9.62
C PHE A 340 22.80 24.92 -10.98
N ILE A 341 23.57 24.91 -12.06
CA ILE A 341 23.09 24.91 -13.44
C ILE A 341 23.80 23.85 -14.27
N GLY A 342 23.20 23.45 -15.38
CA GLY A 342 23.73 22.46 -16.31
C GLY A 342 22.63 21.80 -17.13
N SER A 343 22.99 20.91 -18.04
CA SER A 343 22.07 20.16 -18.90
C SER A 343 21.04 19.34 -18.10
N THR A 344 19.95 18.96 -18.76
CA THR A 344 18.97 18.05 -18.15
C THR A 344 19.63 16.69 -17.93
N GLY A 345 19.52 16.14 -16.74
CA GLY A 345 20.10 14.83 -16.38
C GLY A 345 21.53 14.88 -15.83
N CYS A 346 22.21 16.05 -15.79
CA CYS A 346 23.59 16.17 -15.27
C CYS A 346 23.74 16.03 -13.74
N GLY A 347 22.72 15.62 -12.99
CA GLY A 347 22.84 15.31 -11.56
C GLY A 347 22.45 16.43 -10.58
N LYS A 348 21.92 17.58 -11.01
CA LYS A 348 21.56 18.72 -10.12
C LYS A 348 20.63 18.35 -8.97
N SER A 349 19.48 17.77 -9.26
CA SER A 349 18.52 17.33 -8.22
C SER A 349 19.10 16.21 -7.34
N THR A 350 19.92 15.33 -7.92
CA THR A 350 20.64 14.29 -7.17
C THR A 350 21.55 14.93 -6.12
N LEU A 351 22.33 15.93 -6.51
CA LEU A 351 23.25 16.63 -5.61
C LEU A 351 22.52 17.23 -4.40
N VAL A 352 21.45 18.00 -4.63
CA VAL A 352 20.72 18.63 -3.52
C VAL A 352 19.94 17.63 -2.67
N ASN A 353 19.56 16.46 -3.20
CA ASN A 353 18.89 15.39 -2.46
C ASN A 353 19.81 14.62 -1.50
N LEU A 354 21.13 14.72 -1.68
CA LEU A 354 22.10 14.15 -0.75
C LEU A 354 22.20 14.96 0.55
N ILE A 355 21.94 16.28 0.53
CA ILE A 355 22.05 17.14 1.71
C ILE A 355 21.07 16.75 2.82
N PRO A 356 19.75 16.52 2.58
CA PRO A 356 18.82 16.04 3.61
C PRO A 356 19.00 14.55 3.92
N ARG A 357 20.06 13.93 3.40
CA ARG A 357 20.38 12.52 3.57
C ARG A 357 19.21 11.63 3.13
N PHE A 358 18.67 11.90 1.93
CA PHE A 358 17.70 11.00 1.29
C PHE A 358 18.41 9.76 0.73
N TYR A 359 19.69 9.90 0.42
CA TYR A 359 20.65 8.85 0.08
C TYR A 359 21.97 9.15 0.78
N ASP A 360 22.74 8.14 1.12
CA ASP A 360 24.14 8.30 1.57
C ASP A 360 25.06 8.33 0.34
N VAL A 361 26.13 9.11 0.42
CA VAL A 361 27.15 9.20 -0.64
C VAL A 361 27.91 7.89 -0.78
N THR A 362 28.36 7.59 -2.01
CA THR A 362 29.15 6.39 -2.30
C THR A 362 30.59 6.61 -1.84
N GLU A 363 31.18 7.78 -2.16
CA GLU A 363 32.52 8.19 -1.75
C GLU A 363 32.48 9.64 -1.25
N GLY A 364 33.50 10.02 -0.47
CA GLY A 364 33.58 11.34 0.12
C GLY A 364 32.65 11.57 1.30
N LYS A 365 32.37 12.82 1.60
CA LYS A 365 31.46 13.23 2.68
C LYS A 365 30.77 14.57 2.40
N ILE A 366 29.60 14.73 3.01
CA ILE A 366 28.87 16.01 3.06
C ILE A 366 28.85 16.45 4.52
N THR A 367 29.21 17.70 4.77
CA THR A 367 29.21 18.24 6.12
C THR A 367 28.27 19.45 6.22
N ILE A 368 27.65 19.60 7.40
CA ILE A 368 26.95 20.82 7.81
C ILE A 368 27.63 21.35 9.07
N ASP A 369 28.07 22.60 9.03
CA ASP A 369 28.87 23.24 10.09
C ASP A 369 30.08 22.36 10.51
N GLY A 370 30.75 21.72 9.52
CA GLY A 370 31.91 20.85 9.72
C GLY A 370 31.59 19.44 10.26
N GLN A 371 30.30 19.10 10.50
CA GLN A 371 29.91 17.75 10.94
C GLN A 371 29.39 16.94 9.76
N ASP A 372 29.91 15.71 9.60
CA ASP A 372 29.39 14.78 8.58
C ASP A 372 27.90 14.50 8.83
N VAL A 373 27.08 14.61 7.78
CA VAL A 373 25.63 14.36 7.87
C VAL A 373 25.30 12.94 8.32
N ARG A 374 26.22 11.99 8.13
CA ARG A 374 26.07 10.59 8.58
C ARG A 374 26.24 10.43 10.08
N ASP A 375 26.95 11.35 10.73
CA ASP A 375 27.16 11.35 12.18
C ASP A 375 26.03 12.03 12.96
N LEU A 376 25.12 12.69 12.27
CA LEU A 376 23.95 13.37 12.85
C LEU A 376 22.72 12.44 12.84
N THR A 377 21.77 12.68 13.76
CA THR A 377 20.44 12.09 13.58
C THR A 377 19.74 12.76 12.40
N GLN A 378 18.95 12.01 11.64
CA GLN A 378 18.16 12.55 10.52
C GLN A 378 17.23 13.69 10.96
N HIS A 379 16.74 13.64 12.21
CA HIS A 379 15.92 14.69 12.79
C HIS A 379 16.73 15.98 12.99
N ALA A 380 17.86 15.91 13.67
CA ALA A 380 18.72 17.08 13.91
C ALA A 380 19.23 17.72 12.61
N LEU A 381 19.57 16.88 11.62
CA LEU A 381 19.97 17.34 10.29
C LEU A 381 18.81 18.08 9.60
N ARG A 382 17.65 17.42 9.49
CA ARG A 382 16.50 17.94 8.74
C ARG A 382 15.83 19.13 9.43
N ASP A 383 15.98 19.29 10.73
CA ASP A 383 15.52 20.50 11.44
C ASP A 383 16.19 21.77 10.93
N LYS A 384 17.45 21.68 10.50
CA LYS A 384 18.21 22.79 9.93
C LYS A 384 17.88 23.12 8.49
N LEU A 385 17.12 22.26 7.79
CA LEU A 385 16.88 22.35 6.35
C LEU A 385 15.45 22.78 6.03
N GLY A 386 15.31 23.74 5.11
CA GLY A 386 14.06 24.07 4.42
C GLY A 386 14.15 23.58 2.98
N TYR A 387 13.43 22.48 2.67
CA TYR A 387 13.51 21.83 1.36
C TYR A 387 12.25 22.09 0.52
N VAL A 388 12.42 22.60 -0.69
CA VAL A 388 11.36 22.80 -1.67
C VAL A 388 11.64 21.93 -2.89
N PRO A 389 10.88 20.84 -3.10
CA PRO A 389 11.10 19.94 -4.22
C PRO A 389 10.66 20.56 -5.56
N GLN A 390 11.19 20.05 -6.66
CA GLN A 390 10.86 20.46 -8.02
C GLN A 390 9.34 20.45 -8.29
N LYS A 391 8.63 19.42 -7.83
CA LYS A 391 7.17 19.36 -7.87
C LYS A 391 6.61 19.69 -6.50
N GLY A 392 5.96 20.84 -6.38
CA GLY A 392 5.30 21.24 -5.13
C GLY A 392 4.22 20.24 -4.72
N VAL A 393 4.39 19.63 -3.54
CA VAL A 393 3.44 18.69 -2.94
C VAL A 393 2.68 19.37 -1.82
N LEU A 394 1.35 19.36 -1.91
CA LEU A 394 0.47 19.87 -0.86
C LEU A 394 -0.35 18.74 -0.25
N PHE A 395 -0.57 18.83 1.06
CA PHE A 395 -1.37 17.88 1.82
C PHE A 395 -2.82 18.34 1.90
N SER A 396 -3.73 17.38 2.00
CA SER A 396 -5.15 17.66 2.27
C SER A 396 -5.29 18.42 3.58
N GLY A 397 -6.10 19.47 3.58
CA GLY A 397 -6.28 20.35 4.72
C GLY A 397 -6.67 21.75 4.25
N ASN A 398 -5.99 22.77 4.74
CA ASN A 398 -6.18 24.15 4.31
C ASN A 398 -4.82 24.81 3.97
N ILE A 399 -4.87 26.05 3.48
CA ILE A 399 -3.65 26.81 3.12
C ILE A 399 -2.76 27.01 4.35
N ALA A 400 -3.33 27.42 5.49
CA ALA A 400 -2.58 27.61 6.73
C ALA A 400 -1.84 26.35 7.17
N SER A 401 -2.53 25.18 7.20
CA SER A 401 -1.90 23.91 7.58
C SER A 401 -0.79 23.47 6.64
N ASN A 402 -0.84 23.87 5.37
CA ASN A 402 0.21 23.59 4.40
C ASN A 402 1.43 24.51 4.57
N ILE A 403 1.24 25.80 4.84
CA ILE A 403 2.34 26.75 5.11
C ILE A 403 3.03 26.37 6.43
N MET A 404 2.26 26.14 7.49
CA MET A 404 2.76 25.84 8.83
C MET A 404 3.17 24.37 9.02
N PHE A 405 3.20 23.56 7.98
CA PHE A 405 3.56 22.13 8.05
C PHE A 405 4.96 21.90 8.64
N GLY A 406 5.93 22.76 8.33
CA GLY A 406 7.29 22.71 8.87
C GLY A 406 7.46 23.32 10.26
N ASN A 407 6.49 24.14 10.72
CA ASN A 407 6.49 24.81 12.03
C ASN A 407 5.06 24.87 12.58
N PRO A 408 4.49 23.76 13.04
CA PRO A 408 3.11 23.71 13.53
C PRO A 408 2.83 24.58 14.76
N ALA A 409 3.87 24.95 15.50
CA ALA A 409 3.77 25.80 16.69
C ALA A 409 3.98 27.30 16.40
N GLY A 410 4.28 27.66 15.14
CA GLY A 410 4.53 29.04 14.74
C GLY A 410 3.28 29.92 14.80
N SER A 411 3.51 31.22 14.87
CA SER A 411 2.46 32.25 14.97
C SER A 411 1.77 32.50 13.63
N GLU A 412 0.57 33.12 13.70
CA GLU A 412 -0.14 33.59 12.50
C GLU A 412 0.63 34.69 11.76
N GLN A 413 1.45 35.46 12.49
CA GLN A 413 2.30 36.48 11.91
C GLN A 413 3.41 35.86 11.06
N GLU A 414 4.10 34.83 11.54
CA GLU A 414 5.12 34.10 10.79
C GLU A 414 4.52 33.42 9.53
N MET A 415 3.32 32.87 9.64
CA MET A 415 2.59 32.32 8.49
C MET A 415 2.34 33.40 7.42
N THR A 416 1.86 34.57 7.84
CA THR A 416 1.52 35.66 6.95
C THR A 416 2.78 36.23 6.29
N GLU A 417 3.85 36.44 7.05
CA GLU A 417 5.15 36.87 6.55
C GLU A 417 5.71 35.88 5.51
N ALA A 418 5.70 34.60 5.81
CA ALA A 418 6.14 33.56 4.88
C ALA A 418 5.31 33.56 3.58
N ALA A 419 4.00 33.76 3.68
CA ALA A 419 3.12 33.88 2.52
C ALA A 419 3.41 35.14 1.70
N GLN A 420 3.75 36.28 2.34
CA GLN A 420 4.13 37.53 1.68
C GLN A 420 5.44 37.36 0.90
N ILE A 421 6.48 36.82 1.54
CA ILE A 421 7.78 36.58 0.89
C ILE A 421 7.61 35.65 -0.32
N ALA A 422 6.83 34.59 -0.17
CA ALA A 422 6.53 33.65 -1.24
C ALA A 422 5.56 34.19 -2.31
N GLN A 423 5.17 35.44 -2.25
CA GLN A 423 4.20 36.09 -3.17
C GLN A 423 2.86 35.32 -3.25
N ALA A 424 2.45 34.67 -2.15
CA ALA A 424 1.25 33.84 -2.13
C ALA A 424 -0.01 34.63 -1.71
N VAL A 425 0.13 35.78 -1.06
CA VAL A 425 -0.99 36.57 -0.51
C VAL A 425 -2.00 36.98 -1.57
N GLU A 426 -1.54 37.37 -2.74
CA GLU A 426 -2.41 37.80 -3.83
C GLU A 426 -3.49 36.77 -4.17
N PHE A 427 -3.08 35.50 -4.39
CA PHE A 427 -4.08 34.47 -4.70
C PHE A 427 -4.81 33.95 -3.45
N ILE A 428 -4.20 34.03 -2.26
CA ILE A 428 -4.86 33.65 -0.98
C ILE A 428 -6.04 34.58 -0.73
N ASP A 429 -5.88 35.88 -0.96
CA ASP A 429 -6.92 36.89 -0.77
C ASP A 429 -8.09 36.74 -1.76
N THR A 430 -7.86 36.13 -2.92
CA THR A 430 -8.96 35.80 -3.86
C THR A 430 -9.83 34.62 -3.39
N LYS A 431 -9.38 33.86 -2.39
CA LYS A 431 -10.14 32.72 -1.89
C LYS A 431 -11.16 33.14 -0.83
N PRO A 432 -12.38 32.55 -0.83
CA PRO A 432 -13.46 32.95 0.10
C PRO A 432 -13.06 32.90 1.57
N GLU A 433 -12.28 31.88 1.98
CA GLU A 433 -11.86 31.65 3.37
C GLU A 433 -10.38 32.00 3.58
N ARG A 434 -9.73 32.67 2.64
CA ARG A 434 -8.31 33.05 2.70
C ARG A 434 -7.43 31.88 3.13
N TYR A 435 -6.67 31.99 4.21
CA TYR A 435 -5.80 30.93 4.76
C TYR A 435 -6.53 29.65 5.21
N LYS A 436 -7.83 29.73 5.49
CA LYS A 436 -8.65 28.57 5.86
C LYS A 436 -9.22 27.83 4.66
N SER A 437 -9.03 28.36 3.44
CA SER A 437 -9.53 27.74 2.21
C SER A 437 -8.98 26.32 2.04
N PRO A 438 -9.84 25.35 1.66
CA PRO A 438 -9.47 23.95 1.60
C PRO A 438 -8.47 23.66 0.47
N ILE A 439 -7.49 22.82 0.76
CA ILE A 439 -6.58 22.20 -0.21
C ILE A 439 -6.97 20.73 -0.35
N SER A 440 -7.31 20.33 -1.58
CA SER A 440 -7.60 18.93 -1.90
C SER A 440 -6.33 18.09 -1.96
N GLN A 441 -6.48 16.77 -1.98
CA GLN A 441 -5.37 15.83 -2.06
C GLN A 441 -4.42 16.15 -3.22
N GLY A 442 -3.13 16.30 -2.91
CA GLY A 442 -2.10 16.68 -3.88
C GLY A 442 -2.27 18.09 -4.45
N GLY A 443 -3.13 18.92 -3.84
CA GLY A 443 -3.38 20.30 -4.31
C GLY A 443 -4.07 20.37 -5.68
N ALA A 444 -4.95 19.41 -6.03
CA ALA A 444 -5.60 19.38 -7.34
C ALA A 444 -6.47 20.62 -7.65
N ASN A 445 -6.85 21.37 -6.63
CA ASN A 445 -7.67 22.60 -6.73
C ASN A 445 -6.87 23.91 -6.78
N VAL A 446 -5.55 23.83 -6.92
CA VAL A 446 -4.65 25.00 -7.08
C VAL A 446 -3.72 24.81 -8.27
N SER A 447 -3.30 25.90 -8.91
CA SER A 447 -2.40 25.87 -10.07
C SER A 447 -0.97 25.44 -9.69
N GLY A 448 -0.15 25.05 -10.68
CA GLY A 448 1.26 24.69 -10.46
C GLY A 448 2.07 25.78 -9.75
N GLY A 449 1.96 27.03 -10.21
CA GLY A 449 2.62 28.18 -9.59
C GLY A 449 2.11 28.48 -8.17
N GLN A 450 0.80 28.27 -7.89
CA GLN A 450 0.25 28.40 -6.54
C GLN A 450 0.79 27.32 -5.61
N LYS A 451 0.89 26.05 -6.09
CA LYS A 451 1.51 24.95 -5.32
C LYS A 451 2.95 25.28 -4.95
N GLN A 452 3.69 25.81 -5.91
CA GLN A 452 5.10 26.16 -5.73
C GLN A 452 5.25 27.27 -4.69
N ARG A 453 4.47 28.36 -4.82
CA ARG A 453 4.48 29.47 -3.83
C ARG A 453 4.13 29.00 -2.42
N LEU A 454 3.15 28.09 -2.25
CA LEU A 454 2.82 27.52 -0.94
C LEU A 454 3.92 26.59 -0.41
N SER A 455 4.63 25.87 -1.28
CA SER A 455 5.77 25.03 -0.89
C SER A 455 6.97 25.88 -0.46
N ILE A 456 7.20 27.02 -1.14
CA ILE A 456 8.22 28.01 -0.76
C ILE A 456 7.84 28.66 0.59
N ALA A 457 6.58 29.11 0.75
CA ALA A 457 6.09 29.65 2.02
C ALA A 457 6.29 28.67 3.20
N ARG A 458 6.06 27.37 2.97
CA ARG A 458 6.30 26.29 3.97
C ARG A 458 7.77 26.25 4.41
N ALA A 459 8.70 26.35 3.48
CA ALA A 459 10.12 26.34 3.79
C ALA A 459 10.53 27.60 4.55
N ILE A 460 10.00 28.77 4.17
CA ILE A 460 10.27 30.05 4.85
C ILE A 460 9.71 30.06 6.28
N ALA A 461 8.48 29.58 6.48
CA ALA A 461 7.83 29.53 7.80
C ALA A 461 8.57 28.62 8.81
N LYS A 462 9.45 27.75 8.34
CA LYS A 462 10.28 26.89 9.18
C LYS A 462 11.49 27.61 9.77
N HIS A 463 11.95 28.73 9.20
CA HIS A 463 13.17 29.49 9.56
C HIS A 463 14.43 28.58 9.64
N PRO A 464 14.78 27.85 8.58
CA PRO A 464 15.91 26.95 8.57
C PRO A 464 17.24 27.70 8.41
N ASP A 465 18.35 27.05 8.81
CA ASP A 465 19.70 27.56 8.55
C ASP A 465 20.14 27.36 7.08
N VAL A 466 19.56 26.36 6.39
CA VAL A 466 19.85 26.03 4.99
C VAL A 466 18.55 25.92 4.19
N TYR A 467 18.39 26.73 3.17
CA TYR A 467 17.32 26.66 2.20
C TYR A 467 17.75 25.89 0.95
N ILE A 468 16.95 24.94 0.50
CA ILE A 468 17.21 24.14 -0.71
C ILE A 468 15.99 24.28 -1.63
N PHE A 469 16.20 24.87 -2.82
CA PHE A 469 15.19 25.06 -3.84
C PHE A 469 15.55 24.23 -5.08
N ASP A 470 14.88 23.08 -5.27
CA ASP A 470 15.10 22.25 -6.44
C ASP A 470 14.16 22.66 -7.57
N ASP A 471 14.70 23.45 -8.54
CA ASP A 471 13.98 24.00 -9.71
C ASP A 471 12.63 24.65 -9.36
N SER A 472 12.56 25.27 -8.17
CA SER A 472 11.31 25.68 -7.55
C SER A 472 10.74 26.98 -8.12
N PHE A 473 11.49 27.70 -8.95
CA PHE A 473 11.11 28.98 -9.54
C PHE A 473 10.62 28.84 -10.98
N SER A 474 10.85 27.72 -11.64
CA SER A 474 10.54 27.52 -13.07
C SER A 474 9.05 27.61 -13.41
N ALA A 475 8.17 27.31 -12.45
CA ALA A 475 6.72 27.39 -12.60
C ALA A 475 6.14 28.81 -12.34
N LEU A 476 6.99 29.78 -11.99
CA LEU A 476 6.59 31.17 -11.72
C LEU A 476 6.77 32.02 -12.97
N ASP A 477 5.92 33.04 -13.09
CA ASP A 477 6.15 34.10 -14.07
C ASP A 477 7.34 34.98 -13.65
N TYR A 478 7.96 35.65 -14.64
CA TYR A 478 9.18 36.41 -14.43
C TYR A 478 9.06 37.51 -13.35
N LYS A 479 7.94 38.21 -13.29
CA LYS A 479 7.70 39.29 -12.31
C LYS A 479 7.62 38.72 -10.88
N THR A 480 6.82 37.68 -10.70
CA THR A 480 6.67 36.99 -9.40
C THR A 480 8.01 36.39 -8.94
N ASP A 481 8.76 35.75 -9.83
CA ASP A 481 10.08 35.18 -9.53
C ASP A 481 11.05 36.25 -9.04
N THR A 482 11.17 37.37 -9.73
CA THR A 482 12.09 38.45 -9.36
C THR A 482 11.76 39.07 -8.00
N VAL A 483 10.48 39.39 -7.74
CA VAL A 483 10.04 39.95 -6.45
C VAL A 483 10.24 38.96 -5.30
N LEU A 484 9.92 37.68 -5.52
CA LEU A 484 10.09 36.65 -4.51
C LEU A 484 11.56 36.49 -4.13
N ARG A 485 12.47 36.43 -5.11
CA ARG A 485 13.92 36.26 -4.85
C ARG A 485 14.51 37.47 -4.13
N SER A 486 14.08 38.67 -4.47
CA SER A 486 14.50 39.90 -3.74
C SER A 486 14.06 39.82 -2.27
N ALA A 487 12.78 39.52 -2.01
CA ALA A 487 12.27 39.38 -0.66
C ALA A 487 12.92 38.18 0.12
N LEU A 488 13.22 37.09 -0.58
CA LEU A 488 13.93 35.95 0.00
C LEU A 488 15.36 36.33 0.43
N LYS A 489 16.10 37.07 -0.42
CA LYS A 489 17.47 37.52 -0.13
C LYS A 489 17.52 38.40 1.13
N GLU A 490 16.56 39.28 1.34
CA GLU A 490 16.46 40.09 2.57
C GLU A 490 16.23 39.22 3.83
N LYS A 491 15.49 38.11 3.71
CA LYS A 491 15.16 37.23 4.83
C LYS A 491 16.25 36.22 5.14
N THR A 492 17.11 35.89 4.16
CA THR A 492 18.10 34.79 4.26
C THR A 492 19.54 35.27 4.47
N THR A 493 19.73 36.49 4.96
CA THR A 493 21.07 37.11 5.17
C THR A 493 22.01 36.33 6.08
N ASP A 494 21.47 35.48 6.97
CA ASP A 494 22.20 34.62 7.91
C ASP A 494 22.12 33.14 7.56
N SER A 495 21.46 32.78 6.46
CA SER A 495 21.23 31.39 6.06
C SER A 495 21.97 31.04 4.77
N VAL A 496 22.23 29.77 4.54
CA VAL A 496 22.71 29.26 3.25
C VAL A 496 21.54 29.05 2.30
N VAL A 497 21.66 29.55 1.07
CA VAL A 497 20.64 29.37 0.04
C VAL A 497 21.21 28.56 -1.12
N LEU A 498 20.60 27.39 -1.38
CA LEU A 498 20.97 26.49 -2.47
C LEU A 498 19.84 26.47 -3.52
N ILE A 499 20.15 26.84 -4.75
CA ILE A 499 19.18 26.94 -5.84
C ILE A 499 19.59 26.05 -7.02
N VAL A 500 18.79 25.06 -7.33
CA VAL A 500 18.88 24.39 -8.64
C VAL A 500 18.05 25.19 -9.63
N ALA A 501 18.65 25.61 -10.74
CA ALA A 501 17.98 26.38 -11.75
C ALA A 501 18.22 25.85 -13.16
N GLN A 502 17.24 26.08 -14.03
CA GLN A 502 17.34 25.85 -15.48
C GLN A 502 17.45 27.17 -16.25
N ARG A 503 17.13 28.30 -15.60
CA ARG A 503 17.17 29.62 -16.23
C ARG A 503 18.32 30.45 -15.67
N ILE A 504 19.11 31.03 -16.59
CA ILE A 504 20.18 31.97 -16.23
C ILE A 504 19.65 33.17 -15.43
N SER A 505 18.49 33.70 -15.82
CA SER A 505 17.86 34.85 -15.12
C SER A 505 17.58 34.57 -13.64
N THR A 506 17.46 33.33 -13.22
CA THR A 506 17.23 32.96 -11.82
C THR A 506 18.50 33.06 -10.99
N ILE A 507 19.68 32.94 -11.59
CA ILE A 507 20.96 32.78 -10.90
C ILE A 507 21.98 33.91 -11.19
N LEU A 508 21.59 34.94 -11.97
CA LEU A 508 22.48 36.05 -12.35
C LEU A 508 23.19 36.70 -11.17
N HIS A 509 22.53 36.81 -10.03
CA HIS A 509 23.02 37.48 -8.82
C HIS A 509 23.44 36.52 -7.72
N ALA A 510 23.68 35.26 -8.05
CA ALA A 510 24.18 34.28 -7.10
C ALA A 510 25.67 34.55 -6.82
N GLU A 511 26.06 34.54 -5.56
CA GLU A 511 27.43 34.73 -5.11
C GLU A 511 28.36 33.61 -5.60
N GLN A 512 27.79 32.42 -5.80
CA GLN A 512 28.49 31.26 -6.37
C GLN A 512 27.57 30.51 -7.33
N ILE A 513 28.03 30.23 -8.54
CA ILE A 513 27.36 29.38 -9.51
C ILE A 513 28.26 28.17 -9.76
N ILE A 514 27.67 26.98 -9.66
CA ILE A 514 28.32 25.71 -9.96
C ILE A 514 27.71 25.14 -11.22
N VAL A 515 28.53 24.96 -12.24
CA VAL A 515 28.13 24.40 -13.53
C VAL A 515 28.41 22.91 -13.52
N LEU A 516 27.35 22.12 -13.67
CA LEU A 516 27.42 20.66 -13.74
C LEU A 516 27.26 20.19 -15.19
N ASP A 517 28.15 19.29 -15.59
CA ASP A 517 28.05 18.58 -16.86
C ASP A 517 28.49 17.13 -16.65
N ASP A 518 27.66 16.21 -17.09
CA ASP A 518 27.86 14.75 -16.92
C ASP A 518 28.34 14.35 -15.51
N GLY A 519 27.66 14.85 -14.49
CA GLY A 519 27.95 14.56 -13.08
C GLY A 519 29.21 15.20 -12.51
N LYS A 520 29.90 16.10 -13.24
CA LYS A 520 31.14 16.76 -12.79
C LYS A 520 30.94 18.28 -12.72
N ILE A 521 31.72 18.94 -11.86
CA ILE A 521 31.82 20.40 -11.83
C ILE A 521 32.76 20.81 -12.94
N VAL A 522 32.22 21.51 -13.97
CA VAL A 522 33.01 22.03 -15.08
C VAL A 522 33.30 23.52 -14.99
N GLY A 523 32.59 24.23 -14.08
CA GLY A 523 32.81 25.64 -13.81
C GLY A 523 32.31 26.00 -12.41
N LYS A 524 33.00 26.96 -11.76
CA LYS A 524 32.64 27.50 -10.45
C LYS A 524 33.07 28.95 -10.37
N GLY A 525 32.13 29.89 -10.07
CA GLY A 525 32.40 31.31 -9.97
C GLY A 525 31.12 32.12 -10.02
N THR A 526 31.27 33.42 -10.26
CA THR A 526 30.14 34.35 -10.52
C THR A 526 29.66 34.25 -11.97
N HIS A 527 28.53 34.87 -12.29
CA HIS A 527 28.01 34.93 -13.64
C HIS A 527 29.05 35.48 -14.65
N GLU A 528 29.69 36.60 -14.32
CA GLU A 528 30.67 37.26 -15.17
C GLU A 528 31.96 36.43 -15.36
N GLU A 529 32.47 35.82 -14.29
CA GLU A 529 33.62 34.92 -14.35
C GLU A 529 33.35 33.70 -15.25
N LEU A 530 32.19 33.09 -15.09
CA LEU A 530 31.83 31.89 -15.84
C LEU A 530 31.54 32.14 -17.31
N LEU A 531 31.04 33.33 -17.69
CA LEU A 531 30.91 33.71 -19.10
C LEU A 531 32.26 33.77 -19.80
N LYS A 532 33.35 34.08 -19.06
CA LYS A 532 34.72 34.19 -19.59
C LYS A 532 35.50 32.89 -19.52
N THR A 533 35.21 32.01 -18.52
CA THR A 533 36.05 30.86 -18.16
C THR A 533 35.42 29.50 -18.43
N CYS A 534 34.10 29.41 -18.64
CA CYS A 534 33.39 28.13 -18.77
C CYS A 534 32.56 28.06 -20.07
N ASP A 535 33.02 27.33 -21.06
CA ASP A 535 32.33 27.17 -22.33
C ASP A 535 30.91 26.60 -22.18
N THR A 536 30.72 25.62 -21.30
CA THR A 536 29.40 25.02 -21.04
C THR A 536 28.42 26.10 -20.49
N TYR A 537 28.88 26.95 -19.58
CA TYR A 537 28.06 28.05 -19.04
C TYR A 537 27.73 29.08 -20.11
N TYR A 538 28.73 29.46 -20.91
CA TYR A 538 28.53 30.40 -22.02
C TYR A 538 27.50 29.88 -23.02
N GLN A 539 27.54 28.61 -23.40
CA GLN A 539 26.56 27.99 -24.30
C GLN A 539 25.15 28.02 -23.72
N ILE A 540 24.99 27.72 -22.42
CA ILE A 540 23.70 27.81 -21.73
C ILE A 540 23.20 29.25 -21.71
N ALA A 541 24.06 30.23 -21.40
CA ALA A 541 23.74 31.63 -21.36
C ALA A 541 23.35 32.17 -22.75
N ALA A 542 24.12 31.84 -23.77
CA ALA A 542 23.87 32.23 -25.17
C ALA A 542 22.56 31.67 -25.73
N SER A 543 22.09 30.51 -25.22
CA SER A 543 20.79 29.97 -25.61
C SER A 543 19.59 30.70 -24.97
N GLN A 544 19.80 31.51 -23.93
CA GLN A 544 18.73 32.11 -23.13
C GLN A 544 18.75 33.64 -23.08
N LEU A 545 19.93 34.27 -23.26
CA LEU A 545 20.12 35.72 -23.21
C LEU A 545 20.27 36.27 -24.65
N SER A 546 19.89 37.52 -24.82
CA SER A 546 20.14 38.22 -26.09
C SER A 546 21.62 38.58 -26.26
N GLU A 547 22.07 38.77 -27.52
CA GLU A 547 23.45 39.22 -27.77
C GLU A 547 23.82 40.53 -27.07
N SER A 548 22.86 41.44 -26.85
CA SER A 548 23.05 42.68 -26.11
C SER A 548 23.33 42.46 -24.65
N GLU A 549 22.54 41.57 -23.99
CA GLU A 549 22.71 41.22 -22.57
C GLU A 549 24.04 40.47 -22.33
N LEU A 550 24.40 39.57 -23.24
CA LEU A 550 25.69 38.86 -23.16
C LEU A 550 26.88 39.83 -23.30
N LYS A 551 26.81 40.82 -24.25
CA LYS A 551 27.86 41.81 -24.43
C LYS A 551 27.94 42.80 -23.27
N GLU A 552 26.83 43.10 -22.62
CA GLU A 552 26.78 43.97 -21.44
C GLU A 552 27.43 43.29 -20.24
N ALA A 553 27.08 42.02 -19.97
CA ALA A 553 27.68 41.20 -18.92
C ALA A 553 29.18 40.92 -19.12
N MET A 554 29.69 41.00 -20.34
CA MET A 554 31.11 40.85 -20.65
C MET A 554 31.90 42.16 -20.63
N LYS A 555 31.23 43.34 -20.55
CA LYS A 555 31.84 44.67 -20.69
C LYS A 555 32.09 45.40 -19.37
N GLU A 556 31.58 44.97 -18.23
CA GLU A 556 31.70 45.69 -16.95
C GLU A 556 33.07 45.57 -16.26
N GLU A 557 34.18 45.37 -16.98
CA GLU A 557 35.55 45.62 -16.49
C GLU A 557 36.41 46.20 -17.61
N ASP A 558 36.31 47.54 -17.84
CA ASP A 558 37.38 48.39 -18.39
C ASP A 558 37.56 49.64 -17.51
#